data_9c5b8e742535097fc333637de49404b2
#
_entry.id   9c5b8e742535097fc333637de49404b2
#
_cell.length_a   1.000
_cell.length_b   1.000
_cell.length_c   1.000
_cell.angle_alpha   90.00
_cell.angle_beta   90.00
_cell.angle_gamma   90.00
#
_symmetry.space_group_name_H-M   'P 1'
#
loop_
_entity.id
_entity.type
_entity.pdbx_description
1 polymer ?
#
loop_
_entity_poly.entity_id
_entity_poly.type
_entity_poly.pdbx_seq_one_letter_code
_entity_poly.pdbx_strand_id
1 'polypeptide(L)'
;LAVSKSKNKKTIKILSELLSGVSEELIFHETYAKEWDIDLTTNLIEPATKKYTDFLEEVSINLSLIEIMSAMTPCMRLYSWLGKNLLNMISDNPYKEWILTYSDESFDNLAKSLENLIDEYDESYDIDQINFLYKKAMELELDFFNAYSSFS
;
A
#
# COMPACT_ATOMS: atom_id res chain seq x y z
N LEU A 1 12.28 -0.63 -7.49
CA LEU A 1 13.50 -0.51 -6.66
C LEU A 1 13.63 -1.67 -5.66
N ALA A 2 12.61 -2.03 -4.84
CA ALA A 2 12.72 -3.15 -3.89
C ALA A 2 13.19 -4.46 -4.57
N VAL A 3 12.58 -4.83 -5.70
CA VAL A 3 12.97 -6.03 -6.48
C VAL A 3 14.47 -6.02 -6.83
N SER A 4 15.01 -4.88 -7.26
CA SER A 4 16.41 -4.77 -7.68
C SER A 4 17.39 -4.84 -6.50
N LYS A 5 16.93 -4.62 -5.28
CA LYS A 5 17.76 -4.73 -4.06
C LYS A 5 17.79 -6.16 -3.49
N SER A 6 16.93 -7.06 -3.96
CA SER A 6 16.88 -8.44 -3.49
C SER A 6 17.79 -9.37 -4.31
N LYS A 7 18.47 -10.28 -3.60
CA LYS A 7 19.20 -11.43 -4.19
C LYS A 7 18.48 -12.76 -3.94
N ASN A 8 17.46 -12.77 -3.08
CA ASN A 8 16.71 -13.96 -2.71
C ASN A 8 15.58 -14.20 -3.70
N LYS A 9 15.51 -15.39 -4.31
CA LYS A 9 14.50 -15.74 -5.33
C LYS A 9 13.07 -15.71 -4.80
N LYS A 10 12.83 -16.11 -3.53
CA LYS A 10 11.52 -16.06 -2.88
C LYS A 10 11.05 -14.61 -2.76
N THR A 11 11.92 -13.74 -2.26
CA THR A 11 11.65 -12.31 -2.10
C THR A 11 11.39 -11.63 -3.44
N ILE A 12 12.21 -11.89 -4.46
CA ILE A 12 12.02 -11.37 -5.81
C ILE A 12 10.64 -11.77 -6.36
N LYS A 13 10.25 -13.04 -6.19
CA LYS A 13 8.95 -13.53 -6.65
C LYS A 13 7.81 -12.75 -5.98
N ILE A 14 7.79 -12.67 -4.66
CA ILE A 14 6.73 -11.98 -3.90
C ILE A 14 6.65 -10.49 -4.28
N LEU A 15 7.79 -9.79 -4.34
CA LEU A 15 7.83 -8.38 -4.73
C LEU A 15 7.40 -8.17 -6.20
N SER A 16 7.64 -9.14 -7.07
CA SER A 16 7.18 -9.09 -8.47
C SER A 16 5.66 -9.32 -8.57
N GLU A 17 5.10 -10.19 -7.74
CA GLU A 17 3.64 -10.37 -7.62
C GLU A 17 2.97 -9.09 -7.11
N LEU A 18 3.56 -8.42 -6.10
CA LEU A 18 3.12 -7.09 -5.64
C LEU A 18 3.14 -6.05 -6.76
N LEU A 19 4.21 -6.00 -7.54
CA LEU A 19 4.33 -5.07 -8.67
C LEU A 19 3.27 -5.33 -9.76
N SER A 20 2.97 -6.60 -10.02
CA SER A 20 1.89 -6.97 -10.94
C SER A 20 0.53 -6.49 -10.44
N GLY A 21 0.23 -6.72 -9.14
CA GLY A 21 -1.00 -6.25 -8.51
C GLY A 21 -1.15 -4.73 -8.59
N VAL A 22 -0.10 -3.97 -8.31
CA VAL A 22 -0.12 -2.49 -8.46
C VAL A 22 -0.40 -2.08 -9.90
N SER A 23 0.15 -2.79 -10.89
CA SER A 23 -0.11 -2.48 -12.31
C SER A 23 -1.57 -2.72 -12.70
N GLU A 24 -2.19 -3.78 -12.18
CA GLU A 24 -3.61 -4.07 -12.38
C GLU A 24 -4.50 -3.04 -11.66
N GLU A 25 -4.11 -2.63 -10.46
CA GLU A 25 -4.80 -1.62 -9.67
C GLU A 25 -4.80 -0.25 -10.36
N LEU A 26 -3.69 0.16 -10.99
CA LEU A 26 -3.63 1.40 -11.76
C LEU A 26 -4.65 1.42 -12.91
N ILE A 27 -4.81 0.30 -13.63
CA ILE A 27 -5.81 0.16 -14.70
C ILE A 27 -7.23 0.26 -14.12
N PHE A 28 -7.46 -0.36 -12.96
CA PHE A 28 -8.73 -0.28 -12.26
C PHE A 28 -9.05 1.17 -11.85
N HIS A 29 -8.08 1.89 -11.28
CA HIS A 29 -8.26 3.29 -10.88
C HIS A 29 -8.58 4.21 -12.07
N GLU A 30 -7.94 4.01 -13.22
CA GLU A 30 -8.27 4.77 -14.44
C GLU A 30 -9.71 4.53 -14.89
N THR A 31 -10.17 3.28 -14.82
CA THR A 31 -11.55 2.91 -15.19
C THR A 31 -12.55 3.53 -14.22
N TYR A 32 -12.28 3.41 -12.92
CA TYR A 32 -13.11 3.95 -11.86
C TYR A 32 -13.24 5.47 -11.92
N ALA A 33 -12.12 6.17 -12.16
CA ALA A 33 -12.12 7.61 -12.33
C ALA A 33 -13.00 8.07 -13.50
N LYS A 34 -12.99 7.33 -14.62
CA LYS A 34 -13.87 7.59 -15.79
C LYS A 34 -15.35 7.42 -15.47
N GLU A 35 -15.70 6.40 -14.68
CA GLU A 35 -17.10 6.18 -14.24
C GLU A 35 -17.63 7.32 -13.38
N TRP A 36 -16.73 7.99 -12.66
CA TRP A 36 -17.05 9.14 -11.81
C TRP A 36 -16.83 10.50 -12.48
N ASP A 37 -16.56 10.51 -13.80
CA ASP A 37 -16.26 11.72 -14.59
C ASP A 37 -15.09 12.53 -14.01
N ILE A 38 -14.07 11.83 -13.47
CA ILE A 38 -12.86 12.44 -12.91
C ILE A 38 -11.75 12.42 -13.97
N ASP A 39 -11.25 13.61 -14.32
CA ASP A 39 -10.10 13.76 -15.20
C ASP A 39 -8.80 13.72 -14.37
N LEU A 40 -8.10 12.59 -14.43
CA LEU A 40 -6.84 12.38 -13.72
C LEU A 40 -5.69 13.27 -14.22
N THR A 41 -5.82 13.87 -15.41
CA THR A 41 -4.74 14.69 -15.98
C THR A 41 -4.74 16.13 -15.44
N THR A 42 -5.84 16.58 -14.90
CA THR A 42 -6.04 17.95 -14.40
C THR A 42 -5.99 18.07 -12.89
N ASN A 43 -6.03 16.95 -12.18
CA ASN A 43 -6.04 16.96 -10.73
C ASN A 43 -4.65 17.28 -10.15
N LEU A 44 -4.60 18.24 -9.25
CA LEU A 44 -3.42 18.49 -8.42
C LEU A 44 -3.29 17.36 -7.38
N ILE A 45 -2.06 16.89 -7.18
CA ILE A 45 -1.79 15.91 -6.13
C ILE A 45 -2.07 16.57 -4.77
N GLU A 46 -2.94 15.95 -4.00
CA GLU A 46 -3.27 16.37 -2.63
C GLU A 46 -2.01 16.39 -1.75
N PRO A 47 -1.77 17.42 -0.91
CA PRO A 47 -0.55 17.52 -0.10
C PRO A 47 -0.26 16.29 0.78
N ALA A 48 -1.29 15.65 1.34
CA ALA A 48 -1.11 14.42 2.12
C ALA A 48 -0.62 13.26 1.25
N THR A 49 -1.21 13.10 0.05
CA THR A 49 -0.77 12.11 -0.94
C THR A 49 0.68 12.35 -1.36
N LYS A 50 1.02 13.62 -1.65
CA LYS A 50 2.38 13.97 -2.02
C LYS A 50 3.38 13.64 -0.91
N LYS A 51 3.07 13.99 0.33
CA LYS A 51 3.91 13.70 1.50
C LYS A 51 4.16 12.21 1.67
N TYR A 52 3.14 11.37 1.41
CA TYR A 52 3.27 9.93 1.51
C TYR A 52 4.10 9.34 0.36
N THR A 53 3.86 9.78 -0.87
CA THR A 53 4.64 9.32 -2.02
C THR A 53 6.10 9.74 -1.92
N ASP A 54 6.39 10.98 -1.49
CA ASP A 54 7.74 11.47 -1.27
C ASP A 54 8.48 10.61 -0.21
N PHE A 55 7.80 10.25 0.88
CA PHE A 55 8.35 9.35 1.90
C PHE A 55 8.69 7.97 1.33
N LEU A 56 7.78 7.34 0.59
CA LEU A 56 8.03 6.03 -0.02
C LEU A 56 9.15 6.07 -1.05
N GLU A 57 9.23 7.14 -1.83
CA GLU A 57 10.31 7.36 -2.79
C GLU A 57 11.66 7.49 -2.08
N GLU A 58 11.75 8.33 -1.04
CA GLU A 58 12.96 8.52 -0.23
C GLU A 58 13.44 7.20 0.38
N VAL A 59 12.54 6.44 1.00
CA VAL A 59 12.82 5.13 1.57
C VAL A 59 13.32 4.17 0.48
N SER A 60 12.64 4.13 -0.67
CA SER A 60 12.98 3.21 -1.77
C SER A 60 14.35 3.47 -2.39
N ILE A 61 14.79 4.71 -2.43
CA ILE A 61 16.08 5.12 -3.00
C ILE A 61 17.22 4.88 -2.00
N ASN A 62 17.03 5.33 -0.76
CA ASN A 62 18.13 5.52 0.18
C ASN A 62 18.31 4.36 1.17
N LEU A 63 17.28 3.55 1.41
CA LEU A 63 17.29 2.56 2.48
C LEU A 63 17.43 1.11 1.99
N SER A 64 17.62 0.20 2.90
CA SER A 64 17.78 -1.24 2.64
C SER A 64 16.46 -1.90 2.27
N LEU A 65 16.52 -3.14 1.78
CA LEU A 65 15.35 -3.89 1.36
C LEU A 65 14.34 -4.10 2.51
N ILE A 66 14.81 -4.44 3.71
CA ILE A 66 13.90 -4.65 4.86
C ILE A 66 13.20 -3.37 5.27
N GLU A 67 13.90 -2.24 5.22
CA GLU A 67 13.33 -0.93 5.51
C GLU A 67 12.24 -0.53 4.49
N ILE A 68 12.47 -0.82 3.21
CA ILE A 68 11.47 -0.63 2.15
C ILE A 68 10.23 -1.49 2.42
N MET A 69 10.42 -2.79 2.70
CA MET A 69 9.32 -3.70 2.99
C MET A 69 8.52 -3.22 4.21
N SER A 70 9.20 -2.75 5.26
CA SER A 70 8.56 -2.24 6.47
C SER A 70 7.74 -0.97 6.25
N ALA A 71 8.19 -0.08 5.36
CA ALA A 71 7.42 1.11 4.99
C ALA A 71 6.20 0.80 4.10
N MET A 72 6.22 -0.31 3.34
CA MET A 72 5.13 -0.73 2.46
C MET A 72 4.05 -1.54 3.18
N THR A 73 4.42 -2.31 4.20
CA THR A 73 3.53 -3.24 4.90
C THR A 73 2.29 -2.59 5.52
N PRO A 74 2.38 -1.39 6.16
CA PRO A 74 1.22 -0.72 6.75
C PRO A 74 0.06 -0.52 5.79
N CYS A 75 0.31 0.00 4.59
CA CYS A 75 -0.70 0.18 3.55
C CYS A 75 -1.41 -1.15 3.24
N MET A 76 -0.64 -2.18 2.89
CA MET A 76 -1.18 -3.50 2.54
C MET A 76 -2.06 -4.08 3.66
N ARG A 77 -1.57 -4.03 4.89
CA ARG A 77 -2.29 -4.57 6.06
C ARG A 77 -3.52 -3.76 6.41
N LEU A 78 -3.42 -2.43 6.39
CA LEU A 78 -4.54 -1.53 6.70
C LEU A 78 -5.70 -1.74 5.71
N TYR A 79 -5.40 -1.80 4.41
CA TYR A 79 -6.43 -1.93 3.38
C TYR A 79 -7.11 -3.31 3.42
N SER A 80 -6.35 -4.40 3.64
CA SER A 80 -6.93 -5.72 3.87
C SER A 80 -7.86 -5.73 5.10
N TRP A 81 -7.43 -5.08 6.19
CA TRP A 81 -8.23 -4.97 7.40
C TRP A 81 -9.51 -4.16 7.18
N LEU A 82 -9.40 -2.99 6.55
CA LEU A 82 -10.54 -2.13 6.22
C LEU A 82 -11.53 -2.86 5.30
N GLY A 83 -11.07 -3.46 4.21
CA GLY A 83 -11.92 -4.20 3.28
C GLY A 83 -12.75 -5.27 3.99
N LYS A 84 -12.12 -6.09 4.82
CA LYS A 84 -12.80 -7.16 5.59
C LYS A 84 -13.82 -6.61 6.60
N ASN A 85 -13.49 -5.52 7.30
CA ASN A 85 -14.38 -4.95 8.30
C ASN A 85 -15.58 -4.22 7.68
N LEU A 86 -15.46 -3.74 6.45
CA LEU A 86 -16.50 -3.02 5.73
C LEU A 86 -17.42 -3.93 4.90
N LEU A 87 -17.15 -5.24 4.81
CA LEU A 87 -17.97 -6.18 4.02
C LEU A 87 -19.46 -6.13 4.35
N ASN A 88 -19.85 -5.86 5.59
CA ASN A 88 -21.25 -5.74 5.99
C ASN A 88 -21.93 -4.46 5.48
N MET A 89 -21.15 -3.52 4.90
CA MET A 89 -21.61 -2.21 4.46
C MET A 89 -21.65 -2.08 2.92
N ILE A 90 -21.53 -3.18 2.18
CA ILE A 90 -21.45 -3.16 0.71
C ILE A 90 -22.80 -2.87 0.01
N SER A 91 -23.93 -3.07 0.70
CA SER A 91 -25.25 -2.80 0.11
C SER A 91 -25.43 -1.31 -0.09
N ASP A 92 -25.68 -0.90 -1.35
CA ASP A 92 -25.86 0.49 -1.77
C ASP A 92 -24.69 1.43 -1.44
N ASN A 93 -23.49 0.86 -1.23
CA ASN A 93 -22.28 1.62 -0.92
C ASN A 93 -21.56 2.01 -2.22
N PRO A 94 -21.25 3.29 -2.45
CA PRO A 94 -20.51 3.72 -3.65
C PRO A 94 -19.09 3.13 -3.72
N TYR A 95 -18.53 2.76 -2.59
CA TYR A 95 -17.18 2.13 -2.49
C TYR A 95 -17.22 0.60 -2.52
N LYS A 96 -18.33 -0.01 -2.97
CA LYS A 96 -18.50 -1.47 -2.98
C LYS A 96 -17.34 -2.20 -3.67
N GLU A 97 -16.95 -1.75 -4.86
CA GLU A 97 -15.86 -2.39 -5.63
C GLU A 97 -14.52 -2.29 -4.88
N TRP A 98 -14.25 -1.15 -4.25
CA TRP A 98 -13.09 -0.97 -3.40
C TRP A 98 -13.09 -1.95 -2.22
N ILE A 99 -14.23 -2.07 -1.51
CA ILE A 99 -14.37 -2.99 -0.38
C ILE A 99 -14.14 -4.44 -0.82
N LEU A 100 -14.73 -4.86 -1.95
CA LEU A 100 -14.55 -6.20 -2.48
C LEU A 100 -13.10 -6.49 -2.86
N THR A 101 -12.43 -5.56 -3.53
CA THR A 101 -11.03 -5.69 -3.91
C THR A 101 -10.12 -5.93 -2.70
N TYR A 102 -10.22 -5.09 -1.69
CA TYR A 102 -9.32 -5.17 -0.52
C TYR A 102 -9.76 -6.19 0.53
N SER A 103 -10.99 -6.70 0.48
CA SER A 103 -11.45 -7.82 1.32
C SER A 103 -11.09 -9.19 0.75
N ASP A 104 -10.65 -9.27 -0.50
CA ASP A 104 -10.32 -10.52 -1.17
C ASP A 104 -9.17 -11.26 -0.47
N GLU A 105 -9.28 -12.59 -0.43
CA GLU A 105 -8.29 -13.44 0.22
C GLU A 105 -6.92 -13.37 -0.47
N SER A 106 -6.89 -13.14 -1.77
CA SER A 106 -5.62 -12.99 -2.53
C SER A 106 -4.85 -11.77 -2.07
N PHE A 107 -5.53 -10.64 -1.83
CA PHE A 107 -4.91 -9.43 -1.31
C PHE A 107 -4.38 -9.62 0.13
N ASP A 108 -5.15 -10.26 1.01
CA ASP A 108 -4.71 -10.58 2.37
C ASP A 108 -3.49 -11.52 2.39
N ASN A 109 -3.48 -12.52 1.51
CA ASN A 109 -2.35 -13.44 1.38
C ASN A 109 -1.09 -12.72 0.87
N LEU A 110 -1.23 -11.72 0.02
CA LEU A 110 -0.12 -10.90 -0.44
C LEU A 110 0.44 -10.03 0.69
N ALA A 111 -0.43 -9.40 1.48
CA ALA A 111 -0.04 -8.68 2.69
C ALA A 111 0.71 -9.58 3.69
N LYS A 112 0.18 -10.77 3.98
CA LYS A 112 0.84 -11.78 4.83
C LYS A 112 2.20 -12.22 4.27
N SER A 113 2.30 -12.36 2.95
CA SER A 113 3.57 -12.75 2.32
C SER A 113 4.65 -11.69 2.52
N LEU A 114 4.27 -10.40 2.48
CA LEU A 114 5.19 -9.29 2.77
C LEU A 114 5.60 -9.27 4.25
N GLU A 115 4.66 -9.47 5.18
CA GLU A 115 4.94 -9.59 6.61
C GLU A 115 5.90 -10.75 6.90
N ASN A 116 5.66 -11.92 6.32
CA ASN A 116 6.53 -13.09 6.47
C ASN A 116 7.94 -12.84 5.93
N LEU A 117 8.10 -12.04 4.87
CA LEU A 117 9.44 -11.67 4.38
C LEU A 117 10.21 -10.81 5.38
N ILE A 118 9.52 -9.97 6.16
CA ILE A 118 10.15 -9.17 7.22
C ILE A 118 10.52 -10.07 8.38
N ASP A 119 9.62 -10.95 8.83
CA ASP A 119 9.84 -11.87 9.95
C ASP A 119 10.95 -12.89 9.68
N GLU A 120 11.09 -13.34 8.42
CA GLU A 120 12.11 -14.31 8.00
C GLU A 120 13.44 -13.64 7.55
N TYR A 121 13.55 -12.30 7.67
CA TYR A 121 14.74 -11.61 7.20
C TYR A 121 15.96 -11.95 8.04
N ASP A 122 16.98 -12.51 7.42
CA ASP A 122 18.13 -13.15 8.08
C ASP A 122 19.39 -12.26 8.16
N GLU A 123 19.38 -11.09 7.55
CA GLU A 123 20.45 -10.10 7.68
C GLU A 123 20.22 -9.22 8.91
N SER A 124 21.28 -8.65 9.45
CA SER A 124 21.18 -7.72 10.58
C SER A 124 20.50 -6.42 10.19
N TYR A 125 19.59 -5.95 11.02
CA TYR A 125 18.89 -4.68 10.83
C TYR A 125 18.65 -3.97 12.16
N ASP A 126 18.36 -2.68 12.10
CA ASP A 126 17.98 -1.88 13.26
C ASP A 126 16.45 -1.97 13.46
N ILE A 127 16.02 -2.64 14.52
CA ILE A 127 14.60 -2.83 14.84
C ILE A 127 13.90 -1.50 15.17
N ASP A 128 14.62 -0.54 15.76
CA ASP A 128 14.04 0.78 16.08
C ASP A 128 13.77 1.56 14.80
N GLN A 129 14.66 1.45 13.81
CA GLN A 129 14.47 2.04 12.48
C GLN A 129 13.29 1.40 11.75
N ILE A 130 13.16 0.06 11.79
CA ILE A 130 12.02 -0.67 11.22
C ILE A 130 10.70 -0.20 11.83
N ASN A 131 10.63 -0.14 13.15
CA ASN A 131 9.46 0.33 13.87
C ASN A 131 9.12 1.79 13.57
N PHE A 132 10.15 2.64 13.44
CA PHE A 132 9.97 4.04 13.06
C PHE A 132 9.33 4.17 11.67
N LEU A 133 9.85 3.44 10.68
CA LEU A 133 9.35 3.48 9.30
C LEU A 133 7.92 2.96 9.20
N TYR A 134 7.61 1.84 9.89
CA TYR A 134 6.27 1.31 9.97
C TYR A 134 5.29 2.32 10.57
N LYS A 135 5.62 2.88 11.73
CA LYS A 135 4.80 3.88 12.39
C LYS A 135 4.62 5.12 11.53
N LYS A 136 5.69 5.58 10.87
CA LYS A 136 5.65 6.74 9.99
C LYS A 136 4.71 6.53 8.81
N ALA A 137 4.73 5.35 8.18
CA ALA A 137 3.80 5.00 7.12
C ALA A 137 2.34 5.00 7.62
N MET A 138 2.05 4.45 8.82
CA MET A 138 0.71 4.49 9.42
C MET A 138 0.22 5.91 9.71
N GLU A 139 1.11 6.81 10.16
CA GLU A 139 0.79 8.23 10.34
C GLU A 139 0.44 8.90 9.01
N LEU A 140 1.13 8.55 7.95
CA LEU A 140 0.88 9.08 6.60
C LEU A 140 -0.42 8.53 5.99
N GLU A 141 -0.78 7.27 6.26
CA GLU A 141 -2.11 6.73 5.94
C GLU A 141 -3.22 7.51 6.65
N LEU A 142 -3.04 7.79 7.94
CA LEU A 142 -4.00 8.58 8.70
C LEU A 142 -4.14 10.00 8.15
N ASP A 143 -3.03 10.67 7.82
CA ASP A 143 -3.03 11.99 7.18
C ASP A 143 -3.78 11.93 5.83
N PHE A 144 -3.55 10.88 5.03
CA PHE A 144 -4.22 10.65 3.75
C PHE A 144 -5.74 10.53 3.91
N PHE A 145 -6.22 9.66 4.78
CA PHE A 145 -7.67 9.52 5.02
C PHE A 145 -8.29 10.80 5.58
N ASN A 146 -7.61 11.51 6.48
CA ASN A 146 -8.10 12.75 7.06
C ASN A 146 -8.23 13.88 6.03
N ALA A 147 -7.37 13.92 5.01
CA ALA A 147 -7.43 14.93 3.96
C ALA A 147 -8.77 14.90 3.19
N TYR A 148 -9.40 13.72 3.11
CA TYR A 148 -10.66 13.52 2.41
C TYR A 148 -11.88 13.44 3.33
N SER A 149 -11.71 13.42 4.65
CA SER A 149 -12.81 13.33 5.62
C SER A 149 -13.63 14.63 5.78
N SER A 150 -13.12 15.75 5.30
CA SER A 150 -13.76 17.08 5.44
C SER A 150 -14.77 17.40 4.34
N PHE A 151 -15.08 16.49 3.44
CA PHE A 151 -16.03 16.65 2.35
C PHE A 151 -17.43 16.07 2.64
N SER A 152 -17.78 15.90 3.92
CA SER A 152 -19.10 15.44 4.39
C SER A 152 -20.00 16.61 4.83
#